data_55e7ec2fe19fdccd52552f2d46580fd3
#
_entry.id   55e7ec2fe19fdccd52552f2d46580fd3
#
_cell.length_a   1.000
_cell.length_b   1.000
_cell.length_c   1.000
_cell.angle_alpha   90.00
_cell.angle_beta   90.00
_cell.angle_gamma   90.00
#
_symmetry.space_group_name_H-M   'P 1'
#
loop_
_entity.id
_entity.type
_entity.pdbx_description
1 polymer ?
#
loop_
_entity_poly.entity_id
_entity_poly.type
_entity_poly.pdbx_seq_one_letter_code
_entity_poly.pdbx_strand_id
1 'polypeptide(L)'
;MNQIKAPNKYNTDKFTIFLAGSIDQGAAVDWQNYVVKHLSDLDVTILNPRRDNWDSSLEQTKDNPKFKEQVLWELTAMEAANLIVFVFARDSKSPITFYELGKFSEQMEVAVLVCAEEGFYRQGNLDIYC
;
A
#
# COMPACT_ATOMS: atom_id res chain seq x y z
N MET A 1 -13.13 2.25 -13.18
CA MET A 1 -12.23 2.23 -12.01
C MET A 1 -12.66 3.29 -11.01
N ASN A 2 -12.62 2.97 -9.71
CA ASN A 2 -12.88 3.90 -8.61
C ASN A 2 -11.65 3.94 -7.69
N GLN A 3 -11.04 5.11 -7.49
CA GLN A 3 -9.93 5.28 -6.55
C GLN A 3 -10.45 5.90 -5.25
N ILE A 4 -10.13 5.28 -4.13
CA ILE A 4 -10.44 5.77 -2.78
C ILE A 4 -9.14 5.96 -2.02
N LYS A 5 -8.87 7.18 -1.60
CA LYS A 5 -7.70 7.54 -0.79
C LYS A 5 -8.03 7.54 0.69
N ALA A 6 -7.06 7.14 1.51
CA ALA A 6 -7.15 7.26 2.96
C ALA A 6 -7.43 8.71 3.40
N PRO A 7 -8.23 8.96 4.42
CA PRO A 7 -8.97 8.02 5.27
C PRO A 7 -10.44 7.83 4.85
N ASN A 8 -10.77 8.06 3.56
CA ASN A 8 -12.16 8.02 3.10
C ASN A 8 -12.77 6.62 3.27
N LYS A 9 -14.08 6.58 3.51
CA LYS A 9 -14.83 5.32 3.55
C LYS A 9 -14.84 4.66 2.18
N TYR A 10 -14.75 3.34 2.18
CA TYR A 10 -14.77 2.52 0.96
C TYR A 10 -15.81 1.40 1.10
N ASN A 11 -16.18 0.83 -0.05
CA ASN A 11 -16.88 -0.45 -0.14
C ASN A 11 -16.06 -1.41 -1.02
N THR A 12 -16.39 -2.68 -0.96
CA THR A 12 -15.74 -3.77 -1.68
C THR A 12 -16.69 -4.50 -2.62
N ASP A 13 -17.66 -3.78 -3.18
CA ASP A 13 -18.66 -4.34 -4.10
C ASP A 13 -18.04 -4.81 -5.43
N LYS A 14 -16.86 -4.29 -5.77
CA LYS A 14 -16.06 -4.64 -6.94
C LYS A 14 -14.76 -5.31 -6.53
N PHE A 15 -14.07 -5.92 -7.50
CA PHE A 15 -12.71 -6.39 -7.28
C PHE A 15 -11.84 -5.26 -6.74
N THR A 16 -11.30 -5.44 -5.55
CA THR A 16 -10.64 -4.40 -4.77
C THR A 16 -9.14 -4.66 -4.72
N ILE A 17 -8.35 -3.64 -5.09
CA ILE A 17 -6.89 -3.66 -5.09
C ILE A 17 -6.38 -2.66 -4.06
N PHE A 18 -5.53 -3.10 -3.14
CA PHE A 18 -4.81 -2.22 -2.23
C PHE A 18 -3.39 -1.95 -2.73
N LEU A 19 -2.96 -0.70 -2.71
CA LEU A 19 -1.62 -0.28 -3.13
C LEU A 19 -0.71 -0.12 -1.91
N ALA A 20 0.00 -1.19 -1.54
CA ALA A 20 0.99 -1.18 -0.47
C ALA A 20 2.38 -0.83 -1.00
N GLY A 21 3.19 -0.13 -0.24
CA GLY A 21 4.57 0.11 -0.65
C GLY A 21 5.15 1.43 -0.17
N SER A 22 6.26 1.79 -0.78
CA SER A 22 7.04 2.95 -0.39
C SER A 22 6.26 4.25 -0.53
N ILE A 23 6.03 4.92 0.58
CA ILE A 23 5.44 6.28 0.64
C ILE A 23 6.45 7.25 1.24
N ASP A 24 7.28 6.78 2.21
CA ASP A 24 8.32 7.54 2.91
C ASP A 24 7.81 8.91 3.38
N GLN A 25 6.65 8.90 4.05
CA GLN A 25 5.96 10.11 4.53
C GLN A 25 5.66 11.13 3.40
N GLY A 26 5.45 10.64 2.19
CA GLY A 26 5.16 11.45 1.01
C GLY A 26 6.39 11.82 0.17
N ALA A 27 7.60 11.48 0.60
CA ALA A 27 8.83 11.79 -0.12
C ALA A 27 9.12 10.82 -1.28
N ALA A 28 8.57 9.60 -1.25
CA ALA A 28 8.74 8.64 -2.34
C ALA A 28 8.04 9.11 -3.63
N VAL A 29 8.54 8.64 -4.76
CA VAL A 29 7.90 8.82 -6.07
C VAL A 29 6.44 8.35 -5.99
N ASP A 30 5.53 9.09 -6.61
CA ASP A 30 4.10 8.76 -6.62
C ASP A 30 3.79 7.66 -7.65
N TRP A 31 4.27 6.45 -7.36
CA TRP A 31 4.03 5.28 -8.17
C TRP A 31 2.54 4.85 -8.12
N GLN A 32 1.84 5.19 -7.04
CA GLN A 32 0.42 4.90 -6.90
C GLN A 32 -0.40 5.56 -8.02
N ASN A 33 -0.14 6.83 -8.32
CA ASN A 33 -0.79 7.52 -9.44
C ASN A 33 -0.47 6.89 -10.79
N TYR A 34 0.75 6.38 -10.97
CA TYR A 34 1.12 5.63 -12.18
C TYR A 34 0.24 4.39 -12.34
N VAL A 35 0.11 3.57 -11.30
CA VAL A 35 -0.72 2.36 -11.32
C VAL A 35 -2.20 2.70 -11.58
N VAL A 36 -2.74 3.68 -10.85
CA VAL A 36 -4.13 4.15 -11.00
C VAL A 36 -4.42 4.54 -12.46
N LYS A 37 -3.52 5.29 -13.08
CA LYS A 37 -3.66 5.73 -14.48
C LYS A 37 -3.70 4.55 -15.46
N HIS A 38 -2.87 3.53 -15.23
CA HIS A 38 -2.78 2.36 -16.12
C HIS A 38 -3.94 1.37 -15.94
N LEU A 39 -4.60 1.40 -14.78
CA LEU A 39 -5.76 0.56 -14.50
C LEU A 39 -7.11 1.28 -14.74
N SER A 40 -7.09 2.49 -15.31
CA SER A 40 -8.27 3.35 -15.47
C SER A 40 -9.43 2.71 -16.19
N ASP A 41 -9.15 1.82 -17.15
CA ASP A 41 -10.15 1.16 -18.00
C ASP A 41 -10.76 -0.11 -17.35
N LEU A 42 -10.25 -0.54 -16.20
CA LEU A 42 -10.75 -1.71 -15.50
C LEU A 42 -11.90 -1.36 -14.56
N ASP A 43 -12.84 -2.29 -14.38
CA ASP A 43 -13.94 -2.13 -13.43
C ASP A 43 -13.55 -2.63 -12.03
N VAL A 44 -12.64 -1.91 -11.38
CA VAL A 44 -12.07 -2.23 -10.06
C VAL A 44 -12.16 -1.05 -9.10
N THR A 45 -12.05 -1.34 -7.79
CA THR A 45 -11.82 -0.35 -6.75
C THR A 45 -10.35 -0.37 -6.34
N ILE A 46 -9.68 0.78 -6.33
CA ILE A 46 -8.30 0.92 -5.85
C ILE A 46 -8.31 1.66 -4.53
N LEU A 47 -7.78 1.02 -3.48
CA LEU A 47 -7.55 1.60 -2.17
C LEU A 47 -6.10 2.11 -2.09
N ASN A 48 -5.95 3.43 -2.02
CA ASN A 48 -4.66 4.11 -2.02
C ASN A 48 -4.40 4.74 -0.65
N PRO A 49 -3.41 4.25 0.12
CA PRO A 49 -3.09 4.78 1.44
C PRO A 49 -2.44 6.17 1.40
N ARG A 50 -1.90 6.59 0.24
CA ARG A 50 -1.23 7.88 0.11
C ARG A 50 -2.22 9.03 0.18
N ARG A 51 -2.15 9.80 1.27
CA ARG A 51 -2.93 11.04 1.44
C ARG A 51 -2.30 12.19 0.66
N ASP A 52 -3.12 13.10 0.15
CA ASP A 52 -2.63 14.31 -0.50
C ASP A 52 -2.06 15.32 0.53
N ASN A 53 -2.57 15.28 1.78
CA ASN A 53 -2.24 16.22 2.85
C ASN A 53 -1.65 15.49 4.07
N TRP A 54 -0.62 14.68 3.86
CA TRP A 54 0.07 14.02 4.96
C TRP A 54 0.98 15.01 5.69
N ASP A 55 0.82 15.11 7.00
CA ASP A 55 1.71 15.87 7.86
C ASP A 55 2.86 14.97 8.35
N SER A 56 4.03 15.12 7.75
CA SER A 56 5.23 14.35 8.08
C SER A 56 5.80 14.63 9.47
N SER A 57 5.33 15.68 10.16
CA SER A 57 5.73 16.00 11.55
C SER A 57 4.94 15.20 12.60
N LEU A 58 3.91 14.45 12.21
CA LEU A 58 3.12 13.66 13.13
C LEU A 58 3.96 12.56 13.78
N GLU A 59 3.89 12.49 15.11
CA GLU A 59 4.47 11.38 15.84
C GLU A 59 3.82 10.06 15.45
N GLN A 60 4.66 9.09 15.09
CA GLN A 60 4.22 7.75 14.68
C GLN A 60 4.01 6.85 15.90
N THR A 61 3.09 7.25 16.76
CA THR A 61 2.72 6.54 17.98
C THR A 61 1.25 6.17 18.01
N LYS A 62 0.93 5.09 18.73
CA LYS A 62 -0.46 4.63 18.91
C LYS A 62 -1.37 5.67 19.60
N ASP A 63 -0.77 6.63 20.30
CA ASP A 63 -1.49 7.66 21.06
C ASP A 63 -1.81 8.89 20.19
N ASN A 64 -1.21 9.00 18.98
CA ASN A 64 -1.56 10.01 18.01
C ASN A 64 -2.81 9.60 17.22
N PRO A 65 -3.95 10.30 17.36
CA PRO A 65 -5.21 9.88 16.73
C PRO A 65 -5.15 9.82 15.20
N LYS A 66 -4.45 10.76 14.56
CA LYS A 66 -4.32 10.82 13.09
C LYS A 66 -3.45 9.70 12.55
N PHE A 67 -2.33 9.40 13.23
CA PHE A 67 -1.48 8.28 12.90
C PHE A 67 -2.23 6.96 13.06
N LYS A 68 -2.92 6.78 14.19
CA LYS A 68 -3.72 5.59 14.45
C LYS A 68 -4.84 5.39 13.41
N GLU A 69 -5.52 6.47 13.02
CA GLU A 69 -6.55 6.43 11.97
C GLU A 69 -5.97 5.91 10.65
N GLN A 70 -4.78 6.41 10.25
CA GLN A 70 -4.11 5.95 9.04
C GLN A 70 -3.77 4.46 9.09
N VAL A 71 -3.10 4.02 10.15
CA VAL A 71 -2.68 2.62 10.32
C VAL A 71 -3.89 1.67 10.35
N LEU A 72 -4.95 2.03 11.05
CA LEU A 72 -6.18 1.22 11.10
C LEU A 72 -6.88 1.18 9.73
N TRP A 73 -6.91 2.30 9.01
CA TRP A 73 -7.48 2.35 7.68
C TRP A 73 -6.70 1.42 6.72
N GLU A 74 -5.37 1.50 6.72
CA GLU A 74 -4.50 0.63 5.91
C GLU A 74 -4.72 -0.84 6.24
N LEU A 75 -4.69 -1.20 7.52
CA LEU A 75 -4.88 -2.57 7.97
C LEU A 75 -6.22 -3.15 7.51
N THR A 76 -7.33 -2.44 7.77
CA THR A 76 -8.65 -2.91 7.39
C THR A 76 -8.84 -2.92 5.87
N ALA A 77 -8.22 -1.99 5.15
CA ALA A 77 -8.27 -1.94 3.69
C ALA A 77 -7.51 -3.10 3.04
N MET A 78 -6.35 -3.50 3.59
CA MET A 78 -5.62 -4.69 3.15
C MET A 78 -6.41 -5.97 3.42
N GLU A 79 -7.03 -6.09 4.61
CA GLU A 79 -7.88 -7.24 4.97
C GLU A 79 -9.12 -7.36 4.07
N ALA A 80 -9.62 -6.26 3.54
CA ALA A 80 -10.80 -6.23 2.66
C ALA A 80 -10.47 -6.36 1.17
N ALA A 81 -9.19 -6.28 0.78
CA ALA A 81 -8.76 -6.34 -0.61
C ALA A 81 -8.77 -7.76 -1.17
N ASN A 82 -9.05 -7.89 -2.48
CA ASN A 82 -8.86 -9.14 -3.23
C ASN A 82 -7.40 -9.32 -3.67
N LEU A 83 -6.70 -8.20 -3.90
CA LEU A 83 -5.31 -8.16 -4.31
C LEU A 83 -4.57 -7.04 -3.57
N ILE A 84 -3.42 -7.35 -3.00
CA ILE A 84 -2.49 -6.34 -2.48
C ILE A 84 -1.30 -6.28 -3.43
N VAL A 85 -1.01 -5.08 -3.94
CA VAL A 85 0.18 -4.81 -4.76
C VAL A 85 1.22 -4.14 -3.87
N PHE A 86 2.31 -4.84 -3.60
CA PHE A 86 3.46 -4.32 -2.84
C PHE A 86 4.51 -3.76 -3.81
N VAL A 87 4.86 -2.48 -3.64
CA VAL A 87 5.89 -1.82 -4.45
C VAL A 87 7.02 -1.33 -3.56
N PHE A 88 8.23 -1.79 -3.87
CA PHE A 88 9.47 -1.42 -3.18
C PHE A 88 10.30 -0.51 -4.10
N ALA A 89 10.28 0.79 -3.83
CA ALA A 89 11.06 1.76 -4.58
C ALA A 89 12.55 1.69 -4.22
N ARG A 90 13.42 1.90 -5.21
CA ARG A 90 14.89 1.76 -5.10
C ARG A 90 15.48 2.48 -3.89
N ASP A 91 15.07 3.73 -3.67
CA ASP A 91 15.66 4.59 -2.65
C ASP A 91 14.93 4.52 -1.30
N SER A 92 13.96 3.62 -1.17
CA SER A 92 13.19 3.42 0.06
C SER A 92 13.72 2.26 0.88
N LYS A 93 13.56 2.33 2.21
CA LYS A 93 13.79 1.20 3.12
C LYS A 93 12.54 0.36 3.34
N SER A 94 11.37 0.97 3.31
CA SER A 94 10.04 0.35 3.41
C SER A 94 9.89 -0.69 4.54
N PRO A 95 10.28 -0.39 5.79
CA PRO A 95 10.27 -1.38 6.87
C PRO A 95 8.85 -1.88 7.20
N ILE A 96 7.85 -1.00 7.14
CA ILE A 96 6.46 -1.36 7.41
C ILE A 96 5.90 -2.20 6.26
N THR A 97 6.25 -1.87 5.02
CA THR A 97 5.85 -2.65 3.83
C THR A 97 6.34 -4.11 3.92
N PHE A 98 7.56 -4.34 4.44
CA PHE A 98 8.05 -5.70 4.69
C PHE A 98 7.24 -6.42 5.76
N TYR A 99 6.87 -5.73 6.84
CA TYR A 99 6.04 -6.32 7.89
C TYR A 99 4.65 -6.68 7.35
N GLU A 100 4.04 -5.82 6.56
CA GLU A 100 2.75 -6.04 5.90
C GLU A 100 2.83 -7.21 4.91
N LEU A 101 3.87 -7.24 4.08
CA LEU A 101 4.10 -8.35 3.13
C LEU A 101 4.18 -9.69 3.88
N GLY A 102 4.96 -9.77 4.95
CA GLY A 102 5.04 -10.99 5.76
C GLY A 102 3.72 -11.38 6.41
N LYS A 103 2.90 -10.40 6.83
CA LYS A 103 1.59 -10.66 7.41
C LYS A 103 0.59 -11.21 6.38
N PHE A 104 0.57 -10.67 5.16
CA PHE A 104 -0.46 -10.98 4.17
C PHE A 104 -0.07 -12.07 3.17
N SER A 105 1.22 -12.35 2.97
CA SER A 105 1.69 -13.38 2.04
C SER A 105 1.27 -14.80 2.41
N GLU A 106 0.98 -15.06 3.69
CA GLU A 106 0.53 -16.36 4.20
C GLU A 106 -1.01 -16.50 4.24
N GLN A 107 -1.75 -15.45 3.88
CA GLN A 107 -3.22 -15.48 3.90
C GLN A 107 -3.76 -16.01 2.57
N MET A 108 -4.64 -17.01 2.63
CA MET A 108 -5.21 -17.64 1.44
C MET A 108 -6.32 -16.81 0.78
N GLU A 109 -6.91 -15.88 1.50
CA GLU A 109 -8.07 -15.10 1.05
C GLU A 109 -7.68 -13.88 0.20
N VAL A 110 -6.42 -13.49 0.21
CA VAL A 110 -5.93 -12.32 -0.51
C VAL A 110 -4.78 -12.69 -1.44
N ALA A 111 -4.85 -12.25 -2.69
CA ALA A 111 -3.73 -12.38 -3.61
C ALA A 111 -2.68 -11.31 -3.32
N VAL A 112 -1.41 -11.65 -3.48
CA VAL A 112 -0.28 -10.73 -3.28
C VAL A 112 0.54 -10.64 -4.56
N LEU A 113 0.81 -9.42 -5.01
CA LEU A 113 1.75 -9.12 -6.11
C LEU A 113 2.88 -8.26 -5.56
N VAL A 114 4.12 -8.69 -5.78
CA VAL A 114 5.31 -7.98 -5.30
C VAL A 114 6.10 -7.43 -6.48
N CYS A 115 6.39 -6.13 -6.44
CA CYS A 115 7.22 -5.42 -7.41
C CYS A 115 8.36 -4.72 -6.68
N ALA A 116 9.60 -5.05 -7.00
CA ALA A 116 10.77 -4.32 -6.53
C ALA A 116 11.43 -3.58 -7.69
N GLU A 117 11.71 -2.30 -7.51
CA GLU A 117 12.45 -1.51 -8.48
C GLU A 117 13.90 -2.03 -8.54
N GLU A 118 14.46 -2.13 -9.75
CA GLU A 118 15.86 -2.55 -9.94
C GLU A 118 16.82 -1.71 -9.08
N GLY A 119 17.65 -2.39 -8.29
CA GLY A 119 18.57 -1.75 -7.36
C GLY A 119 17.98 -1.49 -5.96
N PHE A 120 16.77 -1.97 -5.66
CA PHE A 120 16.27 -1.98 -4.29
C PHE A 120 17.20 -2.82 -3.38
N TYR A 121 17.61 -2.29 -2.24
CA TYR A 121 18.69 -2.86 -1.40
C TYR A 121 18.42 -4.27 -0.85
N ARG A 122 17.17 -4.72 -0.82
CA ARG A 122 16.74 -6.06 -0.39
C ARG A 122 16.07 -6.86 -1.51
N GLN A 123 16.31 -6.49 -2.76
CA GLN A 123 15.71 -7.19 -3.92
C GLN A 123 15.98 -8.69 -3.87
N GLY A 124 17.21 -9.12 -3.57
CA GLY A 124 17.54 -10.55 -3.48
C GLY A 124 16.75 -11.33 -2.42
N ASN A 125 16.32 -10.67 -1.33
CA ASN A 125 15.42 -11.32 -0.38
C ASN A 125 14.03 -11.53 -1.00
N LEU A 126 13.48 -10.51 -1.67
CA LEU A 126 12.17 -10.61 -2.32
C LEU A 126 12.18 -11.67 -3.42
N ASP A 127 13.23 -11.71 -4.24
CA ASP A 127 13.38 -12.70 -5.34
C ASP A 127 13.43 -14.17 -4.85
N ILE A 128 13.84 -14.39 -3.60
CA ILE A 128 13.92 -15.73 -3.00
C ILE A 128 12.62 -16.09 -2.26
N TYR A 129 12.00 -15.13 -1.58
CA TYR A 129 10.80 -15.37 -0.76
C TYR A 129 9.50 -15.33 -1.56
N CYS A 130 9.45 -14.60 -2.67
CA CYS A 130 8.27 -14.42 -3.50
C CYS A 130 8.41 -15.11 -4.85
#